data_4fba5ac29962a8d2f2643a19781534d3
#
_entry.id   4fba5ac29962a8d2f2643a19781534d3
#
_cell.length_a   1.000
_cell.length_b   1.000
_cell.length_c   1.000
_cell.angle_alpha   90.00
_cell.angle_beta   90.00
_cell.angle_gamma   90.00
#
_symmetry.space_group_name_H-M   'P 1'
#
loop_
_entity.id
_entity.type
_entity.pdbx_description
1 polymer ?
#
loop_
_entity_poly.entity_id
_entity_poly.type
_entity_poly.pdbx_seq_one_letter_code
_entity_poly.pdbx_strand_id
1 'polypeptide(L)'
;MKIEDFKSTPPTPLIREMPEAGPYPAEALGALREPAEAIARATEAPIALCAASVLAAAALAAQGHRDAETLNGAAPASLFLLTVAESGERKSTADGLAMRGVREFEADLRADYETERDAWEDAHEVWRSQRAKIVGDKKADAASKRADLKALGPKPPAPLKPHIVASAPTVEGITKHLPELRGSLGIMTEEGGALIGGHSMKAENRLATCASLSAMWDGAPLDRWRAGDGVEVYTGRRFSAHILVQPVAAEALLADPMANGQGLVARFLTCRPTSRIGGRLRMERDATAEAEIARFAACIRALLSRTLPVADGTRNELAPPILPLSSEARAVLTDFAREVETAQAPGGPFEDARAFASKTAEHAARIAAVLTIFADPDAAEVTGETMAGATEIATFYANEAARLADAAVIPPEVADAERMRKWLLTSWSEPFISAGIAAQRGPFKVTDKARKALRRLQDHGWLIEANGAEVKGKPRKEAWRIVREAAL
;
A
#
# COMPACT_ATOMS: atom_id res chain seq x y z
N MET A 1 41.86 -17.19 -45.56
CA MET A 1 40.40 -17.28 -45.45
C MET A 1 39.97 -16.05 -44.64
N LYS A 2 39.40 -15.06 -45.30
CA LYS A 2 39.01 -13.78 -44.70
C LYS A 2 37.83 -14.05 -43.75
N ILE A 3 37.96 -13.58 -42.51
CA ILE A 3 36.88 -13.58 -41.53
C ILE A 3 35.86 -12.54 -42.05
N GLU A 4 34.83 -13.04 -42.72
CA GLU A 4 33.69 -12.21 -43.12
C GLU A 4 32.88 -11.79 -41.90
N ASP A 5 32.56 -10.54 -41.86
CA ASP A 5 31.75 -9.85 -40.85
C ASP A 5 30.45 -10.62 -40.56
N PHE A 6 30.41 -11.37 -39.46
CA PHE A 6 29.15 -11.71 -38.83
C PHE A 6 28.56 -10.42 -38.24
N LYS A 7 27.62 -9.84 -38.91
CA LYS A 7 26.70 -8.85 -38.30
C LYS A 7 26.05 -9.55 -37.12
N SER A 8 26.65 -9.41 -35.95
CA SER A 8 26.05 -9.92 -34.73
C SER A 8 24.79 -9.10 -34.46
N THR A 9 23.65 -9.75 -34.54
CA THR A 9 22.41 -9.17 -34.02
C THR A 9 22.69 -8.73 -32.58
N PRO A 10 22.32 -7.50 -32.17
CA PRO A 10 22.58 -7.06 -30.81
C PRO A 10 21.90 -8.02 -29.81
N PRO A 11 22.52 -8.26 -28.63
CA PRO A 11 21.94 -9.12 -27.63
C PRO A 11 20.54 -8.66 -27.24
N THR A 12 19.60 -9.61 -27.12
CA THR A 12 18.25 -9.32 -26.69
C THR A 12 18.17 -9.34 -25.16
N PRO A 13 17.38 -8.45 -24.52
CA PRO A 13 17.15 -8.50 -23.09
C PRO A 13 16.61 -9.86 -22.66
N LEU A 14 17.10 -10.38 -21.53
CA LEU A 14 16.60 -11.62 -20.92
C LEU A 14 15.25 -11.43 -20.26
N ILE A 15 15.09 -10.27 -19.64
CA ILE A 15 13.86 -9.85 -18.99
C ILE A 15 13.22 -8.85 -19.94
N ARG A 16 11.98 -9.09 -20.28
CA ARG A 16 11.19 -8.14 -21.06
C ARG A 16 11.12 -6.83 -20.28
N GLU A 17 11.43 -5.71 -20.90
CA GLU A 17 11.19 -4.41 -20.30
C GLU A 17 9.72 -4.28 -19.95
N MET A 18 9.45 -3.85 -18.71
CA MET A 18 8.08 -3.61 -18.28
C MET A 18 7.50 -2.49 -19.17
N PRO A 19 6.32 -2.71 -19.77
CA PRO A 19 5.68 -1.64 -20.52
C PRO A 19 5.51 -0.39 -19.67
N GLU A 20 5.54 0.78 -20.28
CA GLU A 20 5.28 2.03 -19.56
C GLU A 20 3.88 2.01 -18.95
N ALA A 21 3.73 2.71 -17.82
CA ALA A 21 2.43 2.90 -17.20
C ALA A 21 1.51 3.71 -18.13
N GLY A 22 0.26 3.32 -18.21
CA GLY A 22 -0.76 4.11 -18.88
C GLY A 22 -0.94 5.49 -18.22
N PRO A 23 -1.54 6.47 -18.92
CA PRO A 23 -1.85 7.76 -18.34
C PRO A 23 -2.82 7.62 -17.17
N TYR A 24 -2.54 8.34 -16.08
CA TYR A 24 -3.46 8.38 -14.94
C TYR A 24 -4.67 9.25 -15.29
N PRO A 25 -5.93 8.82 -15.04
CA PRO A 25 -7.13 9.56 -15.36
C PRO A 25 -7.38 10.68 -14.31
N ALA A 26 -6.58 11.74 -14.35
CA ALA A 26 -6.65 12.81 -13.35
C ALA A 26 -8.00 13.54 -13.36
N GLU A 27 -8.65 13.67 -14.51
CA GLU A 27 -9.99 14.25 -14.67
C GLU A 27 -11.03 13.53 -13.80
N ALA A 28 -10.90 12.21 -13.66
CA ALA A 28 -11.82 11.36 -12.92
C ALA A 28 -11.75 11.56 -11.38
N LEU A 29 -10.75 12.27 -10.88
CA LEU A 29 -10.61 12.57 -9.45
C LEU A 29 -11.63 13.60 -8.93
N GLY A 30 -12.37 14.28 -9.80
CA GLY A 30 -13.32 15.31 -9.39
C GLY A 30 -12.66 16.40 -8.54
N ALA A 31 -13.18 16.66 -7.34
CA ALA A 31 -12.63 17.67 -6.42
C ALA A 31 -11.19 17.40 -5.94
N LEU A 32 -10.69 16.17 -6.07
CA LEU A 32 -9.32 15.80 -5.74
C LEU A 32 -8.32 16.01 -6.89
N ARG A 33 -8.79 16.41 -8.09
CA ARG A 33 -7.94 16.65 -9.26
C ARG A 33 -6.96 17.80 -9.03
N GLU A 34 -7.49 18.97 -8.67
CA GLU A 34 -6.67 20.19 -8.51
C GLU A 34 -5.55 20.01 -7.47
N PRO A 35 -5.79 19.46 -6.26
CA PRO A 35 -4.71 19.21 -5.33
C PRO A 35 -3.69 18.19 -5.84
N ALA A 36 -4.09 17.13 -6.54
CA ALA A 36 -3.17 16.16 -7.12
C ALA A 36 -2.26 16.80 -8.19
N GLU A 37 -2.83 17.59 -9.09
CA GLU A 37 -2.08 18.34 -10.10
C GLU A 37 -1.20 19.43 -9.47
N ALA A 38 -1.67 20.11 -8.41
CA ALA A 38 -0.89 21.12 -7.71
C ALA A 38 0.35 20.50 -7.06
N ILE A 39 0.21 19.35 -6.40
CA ILE A 39 1.33 18.60 -5.83
C ILE A 39 2.28 18.14 -6.95
N ALA A 40 1.75 17.64 -8.07
CA ALA A 40 2.55 17.23 -9.22
C ALA A 40 3.32 18.42 -9.82
N ARG A 41 2.72 19.61 -9.92
CA ARG A 41 3.40 20.83 -10.36
C ARG A 41 4.47 21.29 -9.36
N ALA A 42 4.17 21.28 -8.07
CA ALA A 42 5.10 21.73 -7.03
C ALA A 42 6.31 20.80 -6.87
N THR A 43 6.11 19.49 -7.06
CA THR A 43 7.15 18.48 -6.81
C THR A 43 7.77 17.93 -8.09
N GLU A 44 7.12 18.11 -9.25
CA GLU A 44 7.44 17.41 -10.50
C GLU A 44 7.47 15.87 -10.36
N ALA A 45 6.81 15.34 -9.33
CA ALA A 45 6.57 13.90 -9.18
C ALA A 45 5.51 13.42 -10.19
N PRO A 46 5.49 12.13 -10.55
CA PRO A 46 4.46 11.56 -11.42
C PRO A 46 3.06 11.80 -10.87
N ILE A 47 2.10 12.17 -11.76
CA ILE A 47 0.72 12.47 -11.35
C ILE A 47 0.04 11.30 -10.62
N ALA A 48 0.27 10.05 -11.05
CA ALA A 48 -0.30 8.88 -10.39
C ALA A 48 0.18 8.72 -8.94
N LEU A 49 1.44 9.09 -8.63
CA LEU A 49 1.95 9.12 -7.25
C LEU A 49 1.25 10.21 -6.42
N CYS A 50 1.13 11.42 -6.96
CA CYS A 50 0.47 12.52 -6.28
C CYS A 50 -1.01 12.23 -6.03
N ALA A 51 -1.70 11.66 -7.01
CA ALA A 51 -3.10 11.24 -6.91
C ALA A 51 -3.31 10.15 -5.86
N ALA A 52 -2.40 9.16 -5.79
CA ALA A 52 -2.45 8.12 -4.76
C ALA A 52 -2.32 8.72 -3.34
N SER A 53 -1.40 9.67 -3.14
CA SER A 53 -1.23 10.37 -1.85
C SER A 53 -2.46 11.21 -1.47
N VAL A 54 -3.04 11.92 -2.44
CA VAL A 54 -4.26 12.72 -2.24
C VAL A 54 -5.46 11.83 -1.93
N LEU A 55 -5.66 10.74 -2.68
CA LEU A 55 -6.70 9.74 -2.40
C LEU A 55 -6.54 9.10 -1.02
N ALA A 56 -5.30 8.80 -0.61
CA ALA A 56 -5.03 8.22 0.71
C ALA A 56 -5.42 9.18 1.84
N ALA A 57 -5.06 10.46 1.74
CA ALA A 57 -5.44 11.47 2.71
C ALA A 57 -6.96 11.66 2.78
N ALA A 58 -7.63 11.72 1.61
CA ALA A 58 -9.08 11.83 1.51
C ALA A 58 -9.80 10.59 2.07
N ALA A 59 -9.30 9.38 1.77
CA ALA A 59 -9.86 8.14 2.29
C ALA A 59 -9.74 8.05 3.82
N LEU A 60 -8.59 8.42 4.39
CA LEU A 60 -8.41 8.48 5.85
C LEU A 60 -9.41 9.46 6.49
N ALA A 61 -9.63 10.61 5.86
CA ALA A 61 -10.56 11.62 6.37
C ALA A 61 -12.05 11.20 6.22
N ALA A 62 -12.39 10.49 5.14
CA ALA A 62 -13.77 10.12 4.80
C ALA A 62 -14.25 8.84 5.52
N GLN A 63 -13.39 7.85 5.70
CA GLN A 63 -13.75 6.47 6.07
C GLN A 63 -14.51 6.32 7.41
N GLY A 64 -14.41 7.31 8.30
CA GLY A 64 -15.10 7.29 9.59
C GLY A 64 -16.53 7.82 9.53
N HIS A 65 -16.93 8.52 8.46
CA HIS A 65 -18.20 9.22 8.35
C HIS A 65 -19.29 8.40 7.69
N ARG A 66 -18.96 7.64 6.63
CA ARG A 66 -19.89 6.82 5.86
C ARG A 66 -19.23 5.52 5.41
N ASP A 67 -20.02 4.46 5.31
CA ASP A 67 -19.65 3.25 4.60
C ASP A 67 -20.16 3.33 3.14
N ALA A 68 -19.39 2.76 2.20
CA ALA A 68 -19.77 2.72 0.79
C ALA A 68 -20.83 1.64 0.56
N GLU A 69 -21.85 1.92 -0.22
CA GLU A 69 -22.71 0.90 -0.78
C GLU A 69 -22.00 0.25 -1.97
N THR A 70 -21.95 -1.10 -1.98
CA THR A 70 -21.39 -1.91 -3.07
C THR A 70 -22.48 -2.82 -3.64
N LEU A 71 -22.17 -3.55 -4.72
CA LEU A 71 -23.09 -4.56 -5.26
C LEU A 71 -23.33 -5.75 -4.29
N ASN A 72 -22.47 -5.93 -3.29
CA ASN A 72 -22.54 -7.03 -2.31
C ASN A 72 -22.90 -6.56 -0.89
N GLY A 73 -23.38 -5.33 -0.72
CA GLY A 73 -23.71 -4.75 0.57
C GLY A 73 -22.81 -3.60 0.95
N ALA A 74 -22.78 -3.25 2.25
CA ALA A 74 -21.95 -2.16 2.75
C ALA A 74 -20.50 -2.58 2.92
N ALA A 75 -19.58 -1.68 2.61
CA ALA A 75 -18.14 -1.83 2.84
C ALA A 75 -17.57 -0.50 3.39
N PRO A 76 -16.49 -0.52 4.17
CA PRO A 76 -15.80 0.70 4.57
C PRO A 76 -15.39 1.56 3.37
N ALA A 77 -15.52 2.88 3.47
CA ALA A 77 -14.95 3.82 2.49
C ALA A 77 -13.42 3.94 2.65
N SER A 78 -12.77 2.87 3.05
CA SER A 78 -11.32 2.77 3.26
C SER A 78 -10.62 2.35 2.00
N LEU A 79 -9.45 2.93 1.70
CA LEU A 79 -8.62 2.56 0.56
C LEU A 79 -7.25 2.09 1.04
N PHE A 80 -6.75 1.02 0.42
CA PHE A 80 -5.35 0.59 0.54
C PHE A 80 -4.63 0.91 -0.77
N LEU A 81 -3.59 1.73 -0.70
CA LEU A 81 -2.80 2.14 -1.85
C LEU A 81 -1.34 1.71 -1.68
N LEU A 82 -0.76 1.19 -2.75
CA LEU A 82 0.66 0.82 -2.85
C LEU A 82 1.28 1.55 -4.03
N THR A 83 2.14 2.53 -3.74
CA THR A 83 2.81 3.30 -4.78
C THR A 83 4.28 2.88 -4.89
N VAL A 84 4.63 2.30 -6.03
CA VAL A 84 5.98 1.81 -6.30
C VAL A 84 6.75 2.88 -7.07
N ALA A 85 7.82 3.42 -6.49
CA ALA A 85 8.64 4.41 -7.16
C ALA A 85 10.09 4.37 -6.69
N GLU A 86 11.01 4.72 -7.57
CA GLU A 86 12.45 4.73 -7.32
C GLU A 86 12.86 5.71 -6.20
N SER A 87 14.05 5.50 -5.67
CA SER A 87 14.66 6.52 -4.81
C SER A 87 14.92 7.79 -5.63
N GLY A 88 14.59 8.96 -5.05
CA GLY A 88 14.71 10.23 -5.77
C GLY A 88 13.44 10.65 -6.54
N GLU A 89 12.36 9.86 -6.61
CA GLU A 89 11.07 10.26 -7.23
C GLU A 89 10.27 11.30 -6.44
N ARG A 90 10.87 11.92 -5.41
CA ARG A 90 10.21 12.92 -4.55
C ARG A 90 8.95 12.39 -3.84
N LYS A 91 8.90 11.06 -3.60
CA LYS A 91 7.78 10.37 -2.93
C LYS A 91 7.38 11.05 -1.63
N SER A 92 8.33 11.15 -0.70
CA SER A 92 8.12 11.73 0.62
C SER A 92 7.73 13.21 0.56
N THR A 93 8.25 13.97 -0.41
CA THR A 93 7.84 15.36 -0.59
C THR A 93 6.38 15.45 -1.04
N ALA A 94 5.97 14.67 -2.04
CA ALA A 94 4.60 14.67 -2.54
C ALA A 94 3.60 14.16 -1.48
N ASP A 95 3.92 13.05 -0.82
CA ASP A 95 3.10 12.50 0.26
C ASP A 95 3.01 13.46 1.45
N GLY A 96 4.13 14.08 1.81
CA GLY A 96 4.19 15.09 2.86
C GLY A 96 3.27 16.28 2.62
N LEU A 97 3.12 16.73 1.37
CA LEU A 97 2.20 17.80 1.00
C LEU A 97 0.74 17.32 1.06
N ALA A 98 0.43 16.12 0.58
CA ALA A 98 -0.90 15.55 0.66
C ALA A 98 -1.35 15.29 2.10
N MET A 99 -0.45 14.81 2.96
CA MET A 99 -0.72 14.50 4.37
C MET A 99 -0.67 15.72 5.31
N ARG A 100 -0.47 16.93 4.78
CA ARG A 100 -0.33 18.14 5.60
C ARG A 100 -1.53 18.37 6.52
N GLY A 101 -2.75 18.32 6.00
CA GLY A 101 -3.97 18.53 6.79
C GLY A 101 -4.18 17.46 7.87
N VAL A 102 -3.76 16.22 7.60
CA VAL A 102 -3.79 15.12 8.58
C VAL A 102 -2.80 15.40 9.73
N ARG A 103 -1.58 15.85 9.41
CA ARG A 103 -0.57 16.18 10.43
C ARG A 103 -0.98 17.38 11.29
N GLU A 104 -1.61 18.39 10.69
CA GLU A 104 -2.15 19.54 11.40
C GLU A 104 -3.27 19.10 12.36
N PHE A 105 -4.18 18.25 11.93
CA PHE A 105 -5.21 17.68 12.80
C PHE A 105 -4.65 16.83 13.93
N GLU A 106 -3.63 16.01 13.71
CA GLU A 106 -2.96 15.27 14.79
C GLU A 106 -2.24 16.19 15.79
N ALA A 107 -1.77 17.35 15.34
CA ALA A 107 -1.19 18.34 16.24
C ALA A 107 -2.25 18.95 17.17
N ASP A 108 -3.45 19.25 16.65
CA ASP A 108 -4.59 19.69 17.45
C ASP A 108 -5.00 18.61 18.47
N LEU A 109 -5.14 17.37 18.01
CA LEU A 109 -5.47 16.24 18.90
C LEU A 109 -4.47 16.06 20.03
N ARG A 110 -3.18 16.32 19.79
CA ARG A 110 -2.15 16.22 20.84
C ARG A 110 -2.31 17.31 21.89
N ALA A 111 -2.60 18.54 21.46
CA ALA A 111 -2.84 19.64 22.38
C ALA A 111 -4.07 19.40 23.27
N ASP A 112 -5.16 18.93 22.68
CA ASP A 112 -6.37 18.58 23.42
C ASP A 112 -6.14 17.41 24.39
N TYR A 113 -5.42 16.37 23.95
CA TYR A 113 -5.11 15.19 24.74
C TYR A 113 -4.29 15.52 26.00
N GLU A 114 -3.35 16.43 25.94
CA GLU A 114 -2.56 16.84 27.10
C GLU A 114 -3.46 17.40 28.19
N THR A 115 -4.40 18.28 27.81
CA THR A 115 -5.37 18.88 28.73
C THR A 115 -6.36 17.83 29.29
N GLU A 116 -6.90 16.96 28.43
CA GLU A 116 -7.82 15.90 28.84
C GLU A 116 -7.14 14.86 29.73
N ARG A 117 -5.89 14.54 29.47
CA ARG A 117 -5.09 13.57 30.27
C ARG A 117 -4.88 14.10 31.70
N ASP A 118 -4.46 15.35 31.83
CA ASP A 118 -4.20 15.95 33.15
C ASP A 118 -5.49 15.99 33.99
N ALA A 119 -6.61 16.42 33.38
CA ALA A 119 -7.91 16.37 34.04
C ALA A 119 -8.38 14.94 34.41
N TRP A 120 -8.08 13.97 33.55
CA TRP A 120 -8.36 12.56 33.84
C TRP A 120 -7.49 12.00 34.96
N GLU A 121 -6.21 12.33 35.00
CA GLU A 121 -5.28 11.90 36.06
C GLU A 121 -5.80 12.34 37.44
N ASP A 122 -6.22 13.59 37.59
CA ASP A 122 -6.81 14.13 38.79
C ASP A 122 -8.10 13.39 39.20
N ALA A 123 -9.03 13.27 38.23
CA ALA A 123 -10.30 12.58 38.45
C ALA A 123 -10.09 11.09 38.83
N HIS A 124 -9.14 10.44 38.17
CA HIS A 124 -8.79 9.05 38.45
C HIS A 124 -8.16 8.86 39.84
N GLU A 125 -7.30 9.78 40.26
CA GLU A 125 -6.69 9.73 41.58
C GLU A 125 -7.72 9.94 42.69
N VAL A 126 -8.64 10.88 42.54
CA VAL A 126 -9.78 11.10 43.45
C VAL A 126 -10.64 9.84 43.50
N TRP A 127 -11.03 9.27 42.37
CA TRP A 127 -11.82 8.04 42.31
C TRP A 127 -11.08 6.86 43.02
N ARG A 128 -9.79 6.68 42.75
CA ARG A 128 -8.95 5.64 43.33
C ARG A 128 -8.88 5.78 44.86
N SER A 129 -8.68 6.98 45.38
CA SER A 129 -8.66 7.29 46.79
C SER A 129 -10.00 6.98 47.46
N GLN A 130 -11.12 7.40 46.90
CA GLN A 130 -12.46 7.13 47.38
C GLN A 130 -12.76 5.62 47.41
N ARG A 131 -12.43 4.93 46.31
CA ARG A 131 -12.57 3.48 46.19
C ARG A 131 -11.77 2.74 47.24
N ALA A 132 -10.53 3.15 47.52
CA ALA A 132 -9.67 2.57 48.52
C ALA A 132 -10.24 2.75 49.97
N LYS A 133 -10.82 3.92 50.26
CA LYS A 133 -11.51 4.18 51.52
C LYS A 133 -12.69 3.26 51.73
N ILE A 134 -13.58 3.11 50.71
CA ILE A 134 -14.76 2.23 50.79
C ILE A 134 -14.32 0.77 51.00
N VAL A 135 -13.37 0.27 50.22
CA VAL A 135 -12.89 -1.10 50.32
C VAL A 135 -12.18 -1.38 51.68
N GLY A 136 -11.42 -0.38 52.16
CA GLY A 136 -10.62 -0.46 53.41
C GLY A 136 -11.43 -0.25 54.70
N ASP A 137 -12.70 0.17 54.62
CA ASP A 137 -13.53 0.38 55.84
C ASP A 137 -13.81 -0.97 56.51
N LYS A 138 -13.19 -1.18 57.68
CA LYS A 138 -13.34 -2.40 58.49
C LYS A 138 -14.67 -2.49 59.23
N LYS A 139 -15.42 -1.37 59.34
CA LYS A 139 -16.70 -1.30 60.03
C LYS A 139 -17.90 -1.57 59.14
N ALA A 140 -17.76 -1.35 57.84
CA ALA A 140 -18.82 -1.58 56.87
C ALA A 140 -18.88 -3.07 56.45
N ASP A 141 -20.08 -3.61 56.39
CA ASP A 141 -20.30 -4.96 55.84
C ASP A 141 -20.19 -5.01 54.33
N ALA A 142 -20.25 -6.22 53.77
CA ALA A 142 -20.09 -6.42 52.33
C ALA A 142 -21.24 -5.80 51.50
N ALA A 143 -22.44 -5.66 52.05
CA ALA A 143 -23.59 -5.09 51.37
C ALA A 143 -23.46 -3.56 51.28
N SER A 144 -23.09 -2.91 52.39
CA SER A 144 -22.78 -1.48 52.43
C SER A 144 -21.65 -1.12 51.48
N LYS A 145 -20.55 -1.85 51.48
CA LYS A 145 -19.43 -1.62 50.55
C LYS A 145 -19.85 -1.70 49.10
N ARG A 146 -20.70 -2.67 48.72
CA ARG A 146 -21.22 -2.78 47.34
C ARG A 146 -22.10 -1.59 46.97
N ALA A 147 -22.96 -1.12 47.91
CA ALA A 147 -23.78 0.05 47.67
C ALA A 147 -22.93 1.31 47.45
N ASP A 148 -21.91 1.52 48.31
CA ASP A 148 -21.01 2.66 48.22
C ASP A 148 -20.15 2.62 46.96
N LEU A 149 -19.64 1.43 46.54
CA LEU A 149 -18.93 1.27 45.26
C LEU A 149 -19.84 1.52 44.05
N LYS A 150 -21.12 1.13 44.15
CA LYS A 150 -22.10 1.45 43.09
C LYS A 150 -22.40 2.94 43.03
N ALA A 151 -22.49 3.63 44.18
CA ALA A 151 -22.68 5.06 44.27
C ALA A 151 -21.46 5.85 43.71
N LEU A 152 -20.24 5.34 43.97
CA LEU A 152 -19.02 5.93 43.45
C LEU A 152 -18.98 5.90 41.89
N GLY A 153 -19.60 4.90 41.32
CA GLY A 153 -19.63 4.72 39.88
C GLY A 153 -18.36 4.05 39.28
N PRO A 154 -18.34 3.90 37.95
CA PRO A 154 -17.21 3.25 37.26
C PRO A 154 -15.95 4.12 37.30
N LYS A 155 -14.81 3.48 37.04
CA LYS A 155 -13.54 4.17 36.82
C LYS A 155 -13.68 5.19 35.69
N PRO A 156 -13.22 6.46 35.86
CA PRO A 156 -13.18 7.43 34.80
C PRO A 156 -12.42 6.89 33.57
N PRO A 157 -12.99 6.94 32.37
CA PRO A 157 -12.31 6.46 31.16
C PRO A 157 -11.14 7.38 30.80
N ALA A 158 -9.98 6.82 30.50
CA ALA A 158 -8.83 7.59 30.05
C ALA A 158 -9.13 8.21 28.66
N PRO A 159 -8.61 9.41 28.29
CA PRO A 159 -8.80 9.98 26.97
C PRO A 159 -8.24 9.07 25.88
N LEU A 160 -8.81 9.15 24.65
CA LEU A 160 -8.28 8.42 23.50
C LEU A 160 -6.98 9.05 23.04
N LYS A 161 -5.99 8.21 22.69
CA LYS A 161 -4.68 8.69 22.25
C LYS A 161 -4.80 9.52 20.97
N PRO A 162 -3.97 10.58 20.83
CA PRO A 162 -4.06 11.57 19.76
C PRO A 162 -3.36 11.12 18.48
N HIS A 163 -3.53 9.85 18.10
CA HIS A 163 -2.93 9.29 16.90
C HIS A 163 -3.98 8.71 15.99
N ILE A 164 -3.97 9.14 14.73
CA ILE A 164 -4.77 8.55 13.66
C ILE A 164 -3.91 7.95 12.55
N VAL A 165 -2.58 8.21 12.56
CA VAL A 165 -1.63 7.66 11.60
C VAL A 165 -0.57 6.82 12.32
N ALA A 166 -0.34 5.63 11.77
CA ALA A 166 0.76 4.74 12.13
C ALA A 166 1.72 4.63 10.95
N SER A 167 2.97 5.13 11.09
CA SER A 167 3.96 5.16 10.01
C SER A 167 4.82 3.91 9.91
N ALA A 168 5.06 3.21 11.03
CA ALA A 168 5.86 1.98 11.06
C ALA A 168 5.28 0.96 12.06
N PRO A 169 4.00 0.59 11.92
CA PRO A 169 3.37 -0.28 12.89
C PRO A 169 3.71 -1.75 12.65
N THR A 170 3.62 -2.56 13.72
CA THR A 170 3.30 -3.98 13.58
C THR A 170 1.80 -4.17 13.74
N VAL A 171 1.23 -5.16 13.09
CA VAL A 171 -0.21 -5.46 13.20
C VAL A 171 -0.59 -5.78 14.64
N GLU A 172 0.25 -6.54 15.35
CA GLU A 172 0.08 -6.84 16.77
C GLU A 172 0.12 -5.56 17.63
N GLY A 173 1.00 -4.62 17.28
CA GLY A 173 1.10 -3.33 17.95
C GLY A 173 -0.17 -2.51 17.80
N ILE A 174 -0.73 -2.40 16.58
CA ILE A 174 -2.01 -1.75 16.35
C ILE A 174 -3.10 -2.44 17.18
N THR A 175 -3.27 -3.76 17.03
CA THR A 175 -4.35 -4.51 17.67
C THR A 175 -4.29 -4.38 19.20
N LYS A 176 -3.10 -4.37 19.79
CA LYS A 176 -2.91 -4.18 21.22
C LYS A 176 -3.43 -2.84 21.73
N HIS A 177 -3.29 -1.80 20.95
CA HIS A 177 -3.63 -0.43 21.35
C HIS A 177 -5.00 0.05 20.87
N LEU A 178 -5.78 -0.78 20.13
CA LEU A 178 -7.12 -0.42 19.65
C LEU A 178 -8.07 0.11 20.74
N PRO A 179 -8.07 -0.40 22.00
CA PRO A 179 -8.93 0.15 23.05
C PRO A 179 -8.63 1.63 23.37
N GLU A 180 -7.41 2.07 23.15
CA GLU A 180 -6.92 3.40 23.51
C GLU A 180 -6.88 4.35 22.28
N LEU A 181 -7.07 3.82 21.07
CA LEU A 181 -7.00 4.55 19.82
C LEU A 181 -8.39 4.99 19.33
N ARG A 182 -8.43 5.94 18.43
CA ARG A 182 -9.65 6.35 17.73
C ARG A 182 -10.13 5.25 16.77
N GLY A 183 -11.40 5.28 16.39
CA GLY A 183 -12.02 4.25 15.53
C GLY A 183 -11.56 4.29 14.07
N SER A 184 -11.10 5.47 13.58
CA SER A 184 -10.59 5.69 12.23
C SER A 184 -9.07 5.86 12.27
N LEU A 185 -8.33 5.02 11.54
CA LEU A 185 -6.87 4.96 11.57
C LEU A 185 -6.30 4.82 10.15
N GLY A 186 -5.07 5.29 9.95
CA GLY A 186 -4.31 5.12 8.71
C GLY A 186 -2.96 4.44 8.94
N ILE A 187 -2.60 3.50 8.07
CA ILE A 187 -1.23 2.97 7.97
C ILE A 187 -0.56 3.72 6.80
N MET A 188 0.15 4.81 7.12
CA MET A 188 0.74 5.71 6.12
C MET A 188 2.26 5.71 6.28
N THR A 189 2.97 5.17 5.29
CA THR A 189 4.43 5.06 5.36
C THR A 189 5.13 5.45 4.07
N GLU A 190 6.11 6.32 4.20
CA GLU A 190 7.00 6.75 3.11
C GLU A 190 8.13 5.72 2.84
N GLU A 191 8.35 4.80 3.80
CA GLU A 191 9.37 3.75 3.76
C GLU A 191 8.74 2.36 3.90
N GLY A 192 7.87 1.99 2.97
CA GLY A 192 7.15 0.72 2.97
C GLY A 192 8.06 -0.52 3.00
N GLY A 193 9.33 -0.37 2.61
CA GLY A 193 10.33 -1.44 2.74
C GLY A 193 10.49 -1.96 4.17
N ALA A 194 10.37 -1.09 5.17
CA ALA A 194 10.42 -1.47 6.58
C ALA A 194 9.18 -2.30 7.01
N LEU A 195 8.01 -2.00 6.48
CA LEU A 195 6.78 -2.76 6.73
C LEU A 195 6.82 -4.11 6.00
N ILE A 196 7.17 -4.12 4.71
CA ILE A 196 7.18 -5.32 3.85
C ILE A 196 8.36 -6.25 4.20
N GLY A 197 9.54 -5.71 4.49
CA GLY A 197 10.72 -6.48 4.90
C GLY A 197 10.87 -6.70 6.40
N GLY A 198 9.97 -6.11 7.21
CA GLY A 198 10.05 -6.10 8.67
C GLY A 198 9.59 -7.40 9.32
N HIS A 199 9.52 -7.36 10.66
CA HIS A 199 9.16 -8.52 11.50
C HIS A 199 7.79 -9.11 11.16
N SER A 200 6.81 -8.27 10.84
CA SER A 200 5.44 -8.69 10.52
C SER A 200 5.34 -9.53 9.24
N MET A 201 6.23 -9.33 8.27
CA MET A 201 6.25 -10.06 6.99
C MET A 201 7.30 -11.18 6.93
N LYS A 202 7.94 -11.53 8.06
CA LYS A 202 8.74 -12.77 8.13
C LYS A 202 7.85 -14.00 7.95
N ALA A 203 8.42 -15.09 7.45
CA ALA A 203 7.69 -16.30 7.08
C ALA A 203 6.73 -16.80 8.19
N GLU A 204 7.15 -16.70 9.45
CA GLU A 204 6.39 -17.12 10.63
C GLU A 204 5.16 -16.25 10.94
N ASN A 205 5.20 -14.95 10.62
CA ASN A 205 4.13 -13.99 10.94
C ASN A 205 3.30 -13.59 9.72
N ARG A 206 3.78 -13.86 8.53
CA ARG A 206 3.23 -13.36 7.26
C ARG A 206 1.76 -13.70 7.07
N LEU A 207 1.38 -14.95 7.31
CA LEU A 207 -0.01 -15.40 7.15
C LEU A 207 -0.95 -14.60 8.07
N ALA A 208 -0.58 -14.46 9.34
CA ALA A 208 -1.38 -13.71 10.31
C ALA A 208 -1.46 -12.21 9.95
N THR A 209 -0.35 -11.63 9.49
CA THR A 209 -0.30 -10.24 9.04
C THR A 209 -1.18 -10.01 7.83
N CYS A 210 -1.11 -10.88 6.81
CA CYS A 210 -1.97 -10.80 5.62
C CYS A 210 -3.46 -10.92 5.97
N ALA A 211 -3.82 -11.86 6.83
CA ALA A 211 -5.20 -12.04 7.29
C ALA A 211 -5.72 -10.82 8.06
N SER A 212 -4.91 -10.27 8.97
CA SER A 212 -5.30 -9.09 9.76
C SER A 212 -5.44 -7.83 8.91
N LEU A 213 -4.51 -7.58 7.97
CA LEU A 213 -4.62 -6.45 7.04
C LEU A 213 -5.84 -6.59 6.14
N SER A 214 -6.16 -7.81 5.69
CA SER A 214 -7.38 -8.08 4.93
C SER A 214 -8.63 -7.80 5.76
N ALA A 215 -8.68 -8.25 7.03
CA ALA A 215 -9.78 -7.95 7.95
C ALA A 215 -9.93 -6.45 8.21
N MET A 216 -8.81 -5.71 8.35
CA MET A 216 -8.83 -4.25 8.48
C MET A 216 -9.43 -3.57 7.25
N TRP A 217 -9.10 -4.02 6.04
CA TRP A 217 -9.67 -3.48 4.82
C TRP A 217 -11.15 -3.81 4.69
N ASP A 218 -11.56 -5.03 5.05
CA ASP A 218 -12.94 -5.49 5.03
C ASP A 218 -13.81 -4.82 6.12
N GLY A 219 -13.21 -4.14 7.13
CA GLY A 219 -13.91 -3.60 8.30
C GLY A 219 -14.46 -4.69 9.21
N ALA A 220 -13.92 -5.90 9.09
CA ALA A 220 -14.31 -7.05 9.90
C ALA A 220 -13.85 -6.86 11.37
N PRO A 221 -14.54 -7.51 12.32
CA PRO A 221 -14.08 -7.54 13.71
C PRO A 221 -12.64 -8.06 13.82
N LEU A 222 -11.84 -7.37 14.64
CA LEU A 222 -10.48 -7.78 14.96
C LEU A 222 -10.49 -8.43 16.33
N ASP A 223 -10.18 -9.72 16.40
CA ASP A 223 -10.11 -10.46 17.65
C ASP A 223 -8.66 -10.69 18.10
N ARG A 224 -8.48 -10.66 19.40
CA ARG A 224 -7.20 -10.88 20.05
C ARG A 224 -7.37 -11.92 21.17
N TRP A 225 -6.76 -13.07 20.97
CA TRP A 225 -6.75 -14.17 21.95
C TRP A 225 -5.35 -14.32 22.53
N ARG A 226 -5.18 -14.06 23.81
CA ARG A 226 -3.91 -14.19 24.51
C ARG A 226 -4.08 -14.94 25.82
N ALA A 227 -3.18 -15.88 26.11
CA ALA A 227 -3.26 -16.71 27.32
C ALA A 227 -3.22 -15.90 28.63
N GLY A 228 -2.60 -14.71 28.61
CA GLY A 228 -2.51 -13.86 29.82
C GLY A 228 -3.52 -12.72 29.88
N ASP A 229 -4.00 -12.24 28.71
CA ASP A 229 -4.82 -11.01 28.57
C ASP A 229 -6.31 -11.33 28.34
N GLY A 230 -6.66 -12.63 28.10
CA GLY A 230 -8.03 -13.02 27.76
C GLY A 230 -8.39 -12.87 26.30
N VAL A 231 -9.70 -12.67 26.03
CA VAL A 231 -10.28 -12.51 24.70
C VAL A 231 -10.82 -11.10 24.55
N GLU A 232 -10.41 -10.40 23.53
CA GLU A 232 -10.89 -9.07 23.18
C GLU A 232 -11.33 -9.06 21.71
N VAL A 233 -12.48 -8.47 21.41
CA VAL A 233 -13.02 -8.31 20.06
C VAL A 233 -13.26 -6.82 19.81
N TYR A 234 -12.69 -6.30 18.74
CA TYR A 234 -12.79 -4.90 18.37
C TYR A 234 -13.62 -4.75 17.11
N THR A 235 -14.79 -4.15 17.23
CA THR A 235 -15.70 -3.84 16.12
C THR A 235 -15.63 -2.36 15.75
N GLY A 236 -16.24 -1.98 14.63
CA GLY A 236 -16.36 -0.60 14.25
C GLY A 236 -15.02 0.13 14.02
N ARG A 237 -14.02 -0.56 13.47
CA ARG A 237 -12.72 0.04 13.12
C ARG A 237 -12.64 0.28 11.63
N ARG A 238 -12.06 1.41 11.23
CA ARG A 238 -11.82 1.76 9.83
C ARG A 238 -10.35 2.02 9.60
N PHE A 239 -9.80 1.42 8.56
CA PHE A 239 -8.38 1.51 8.24
C PHE A 239 -8.17 1.83 6.76
N SER A 240 -7.50 2.93 6.48
CA SER A 240 -6.89 3.17 5.18
C SER A 240 -5.39 2.93 5.23
N ALA A 241 -4.78 2.58 4.11
CA ALA A 241 -3.33 2.40 4.03
C ALA A 241 -2.77 3.10 2.79
N HIS A 242 -1.62 3.74 2.94
CA HIS A 242 -0.78 4.20 1.84
C HIS A 242 0.67 3.82 2.09
N ILE A 243 1.17 2.94 1.27
CA ILE A 243 2.52 2.39 1.37
C ILE A 243 3.31 2.84 0.16
N LEU A 244 4.28 3.72 0.38
CA LEU A 244 5.25 4.13 -0.62
C LEU A 244 6.46 3.21 -0.54
N VAL A 245 6.84 2.59 -1.65
CA VAL A 245 7.85 1.54 -1.62
C VAL A 245 8.76 1.62 -2.84
N GLN A 246 10.01 1.15 -2.68
CA GLN A 246 10.94 0.99 -3.79
C GLN A 246 10.66 -0.31 -4.56
N PRO A 247 10.98 -0.39 -5.88
CA PRO A 247 10.68 -1.56 -6.71
C PRO A 247 11.13 -2.89 -6.10
N VAL A 248 12.34 -2.97 -5.55
CA VAL A 248 12.88 -4.21 -4.97
C VAL A 248 12.00 -4.76 -3.84
N ALA A 249 11.46 -3.89 -2.98
CA ALA A 249 10.59 -4.31 -1.89
C ALA A 249 9.16 -4.61 -2.39
N ALA A 250 8.66 -3.84 -3.37
CA ALA A 250 7.37 -4.11 -4.01
C ALA A 250 7.35 -5.46 -4.72
N GLU A 251 8.39 -5.77 -5.48
CA GLU A 251 8.53 -7.06 -6.18
C GLU A 251 8.45 -8.24 -5.20
N ALA A 252 9.06 -8.12 -4.02
CA ALA A 252 9.00 -9.15 -2.98
C ALA A 252 7.57 -9.39 -2.47
N LEU A 253 6.74 -8.33 -2.34
CA LEU A 253 5.34 -8.44 -1.91
C LEU A 253 4.45 -8.95 -3.05
N LEU A 254 4.58 -8.36 -4.24
CA LEU A 254 3.73 -8.67 -5.39
C LEU A 254 3.95 -10.09 -5.92
N ALA A 255 5.17 -10.62 -5.81
CA ALA A 255 5.50 -12.00 -6.16
C ALA A 255 5.26 -13.01 -5.02
N ASP A 256 4.85 -12.57 -3.83
CA ASP A 256 4.68 -13.46 -2.68
C ASP A 256 3.42 -14.33 -2.82
N PRO A 257 3.56 -15.69 -2.91
CA PRO A 257 2.42 -16.57 -3.12
C PRO A 257 1.39 -16.54 -1.99
N MET A 258 1.84 -16.25 -0.75
CA MET A 258 0.95 -16.19 0.41
C MET A 258 0.15 -14.89 0.42
N ALA A 259 0.78 -13.75 0.18
CA ALA A 259 0.09 -12.46 0.08
C ALA A 259 -0.94 -12.46 -1.07
N ASN A 260 -0.60 -13.06 -2.22
CA ASN A 260 -1.51 -13.26 -3.34
C ASN A 260 -2.61 -14.26 -3.00
N GLY A 261 -2.27 -15.44 -2.46
CA GLY A 261 -3.22 -16.49 -2.11
C GLY A 261 -4.21 -16.09 -1.01
N GLN A 262 -3.83 -15.21 -0.09
CA GLN A 262 -4.73 -14.62 0.92
C GLN A 262 -5.49 -13.39 0.40
N GLY A 263 -5.31 -13.00 -0.85
CA GLY A 263 -5.99 -11.86 -1.47
C GLY A 263 -5.59 -10.49 -0.91
N LEU A 264 -4.49 -10.40 -0.15
CA LEU A 264 -4.03 -9.11 0.38
C LEU A 264 -3.62 -8.17 -0.75
N VAL A 265 -2.84 -8.67 -1.73
CA VAL A 265 -2.38 -7.85 -2.87
C VAL A 265 -3.57 -7.31 -3.67
N ALA A 266 -4.64 -8.09 -3.83
CA ALA A 266 -5.86 -7.69 -4.51
C ALA A 266 -6.62 -6.53 -3.82
N ARG A 267 -6.33 -6.25 -2.56
CA ARG A 267 -6.92 -5.13 -1.80
C ARG A 267 -6.14 -3.82 -1.93
N PHE A 268 -4.96 -3.87 -2.54
CA PHE A 268 -4.14 -2.68 -2.77
C PHE A 268 -4.34 -2.13 -4.18
N LEU A 269 -4.75 -0.88 -4.28
CA LEU A 269 -4.66 -0.06 -5.48
C LEU A 269 -3.18 0.22 -5.74
N THR A 270 -2.57 -0.64 -6.56
CA THR A 270 -1.12 -0.61 -6.79
C THR A 270 -0.80 0.11 -8.09
N CYS A 271 0.14 1.06 -8.06
CA CYS A 271 0.69 1.67 -9.26
C CYS A 271 2.21 1.80 -9.21
N ARG A 272 2.83 1.70 -10.39
CA ARG A 272 4.25 1.99 -10.60
C ARG A 272 4.36 2.98 -11.75
N PRO A 273 4.25 4.29 -11.48
CA PRO A 273 4.29 5.32 -12.50
C PRO A 273 5.65 5.37 -13.20
N THR A 274 5.65 5.81 -14.45
CA THR A 274 6.89 6.08 -15.20
C THR A 274 7.70 7.15 -14.50
N SER A 275 9.00 6.91 -14.32
CA SER A 275 9.92 7.83 -13.64
C SER A 275 10.04 9.17 -14.38
N ARG A 276 10.10 10.25 -13.62
CA ARG A 276 10.39 11.59 -14.14
C ARG A 276 11.80 12.07 -13.80
N ILE A 277 12.64 11.19 -13.24
CA ILE A 277 14.03 11.51 -12.93
C ILE A 277 14.77 11.89 -14.22
N GLY A 278 15.54 12.98 -14.16
CA GLY A 278 16.27 13.53 -15.32
C GLY A 278 15.49 14.56 -16.15
N GLY A 279 14.15 14.60 -16.05
CA GLY A 279 13.30 15.59 -16.75
C GLY A 279 12.79 16.73 -15.87
N ARG A 280 13.19 16.81 -14.59
CA ARG A 280 12.72 17.80 -13.62
C ARG A 280 13.65 19.00 -13.60
N LEU A 281 13.22 20.06 -14.26
CA LEU A 281 14.05 21.25 -14.48
C LEU A 281 13.50 22.50 -13.78
N ARG A 282 12.34 22.41 -13.13
CA ARG A 282 11.69 23.56 -12.50
C ARG A 282 12.42 23.95 -11.22
N MET A 283 12.81 25.21 -11.10
CA MET A 283 13.48 25.79 -9.95
C MET A 283 12.61 26.83 -9.20
N GLU A 284 11.52 27.27 -9.83
CA GLU A 284 10.67 28.34 -9.29
C GLU A 284 9.50 27.77 -8.48
N ARG A 285 9.15 28.50 -7.42
CA ARG A 285 7.95 28.22 -6.62
C ARG A 285 6.69 28.50 -7.43
N ASP A 286 5.68 27.65 -7.28
CA ASP A 286 4.36 27.81 -7.86
C ASP A 286 3.39 28.28 -6.77
N ALA A 287 3.17 29.59 -6.68
CA ALA A 287 2.28 30.16 -5.67
C ALA A 287 0.82 29.65 -5.82
N THR A 288 0.38 29.38 -7.03
CA THR A 288 -0.96 28.81 -7.28
C THR A 288 -1.02 27.38 -6.74
N ALA A 289 -0.01 26.56 -7.01
CA ALA A 289 0.06 25.22 -6.46
C ALA A 289 0.13 25.21 -4.93
N GLU A 290 0.91 26.13 -4.33
CA GLU A 290 0.99 26.27 -2.87
C GLU A 290 -0.37 26.64 -2.24
N ALA A 291 -1.14 27.51 -2.88
CA ALA A 291 -2.49 27.89 -2.43
C ALA A 291 -3.48 26.70 -2.51
N GLU A 292 -3.45 25.94 -3.59
CA GLU A 292 -4.29 24.75 -3.76
C GLU A 292 -3.95 23.66 -2.73
N ILE A 293 -2.67 23.40 -2.48
CA ILE A 293 -2.21 22.47 -1.45
C ILE A 293 -2.68 22.91 -0.06
N ALA A 294 -2.61 24.21 0.23
CA ALA A 294 -3.09 24.75 1.51
C ALA A 294 -4.61 24.60 1.64
N ARG A 295 -5.37 24.86 0.57
CA ARG A 295 -6.83 24.66 0.53
C ARG A 295 -7.18 23.19 0.77
N PHE A 296 -6.51 22.27 0.09
CA PHE A 296 -6.70 20.83 0.30
C PHE A 296 -6.41 20.43 1.74
N ALA A 297 -5.30 20.88 2.32
CA ALA A 297 -4.97 20.61 3.72
C ALA A 297 -6.06 21.11 4.68
N ALA A 298 -6.61 22.30 4.43
CA ALA A 298 -7.72 22.85 5.23
C ALA A 298 -8.99 22.00 5.09
N CYS A 299 -9.34 21.53 3.89
CA CYS A 299 -10.50 20.64 3.66
C CYS A 299 -10.31 19.30 4.40
N ILE A 300 -9.14 18.66 4.30
CA ILE A 300 -8.84 17.42 5.04
C ILE A 300 -8.98 17.64 6.55
N ARG A 301 -8.38 18.70 7.09
CA ARG A 301 -8.48 19.03 8.53
C ARG A 301 -9.92 19.26 8.96
N ALA A 302 -10.70 20.01 8.17
CA ALA A 302 -12.12 20.27 8.44
C ALA A 302 -12.94 18.97 8.46
N LEU A 303 -12.71 18.07 7.49
CA LEU A 303 -13.40 16.78 7.43
C LEU A 303 -13.04 15.89 8.63
N LEU A 304 -11.76 15.79 8.99
CA LEU A 304 -11.29 15.05 10.16
C LEU A 304 -11.84 15.61 11.48
N SER A 305 -12.12 16.91 11.56
CA SER A 305 -12.67 17.58 12.75
C SER A 305 -14.16 17.37 12.94
N ARG A 306 -14.88 16.82 11.96
CA ARG A 306 -16.31 16.50 12.10
C ARG A 306 -16.51 15.36 13.10
N THR A 307 -17.61 15.41 13.84
CA THR A 307 -18.00 14.35 14.78
C THR A 307 -18.21 13.02 14.03
N LEU A 308 -17.53 11.98 14.49
CA LEU A 308 -17.68 10.63 13.93
C LEU A 308 -18.92 9.92 14.54
N PRO A 309 -19.67 9.14 13.74
CA PRO A 309 -20.76 8.31 14.22
C PRO A 309 -20.22 7.12 15.02
N VAL A 310 -20.34 7.20 16.35
CA VAL A 310 -19.92 6.15 17.31
C VAL A 310 -21.13 5.34 17.71
N ALA A 311 -20.96 4.02 17.84
CA ALA A 311 -22.02 3.12 18.29
C ALA A 311 -22.41 3.42 19.75
N ASP A 312 -23.71 3.35 20.05
CA ASP A 312 -24.26 3.65 21.36
C ASP A 312 -23.56 2.82 22.47
N GLY A 313 -23.23 3.50 23.56
CA GLY A 313 -22.57 2.87 24.71
C GLY A 313 -21.10 2.53 24.53
N THR A 314 -20.51 2.85 23.38
CA THR A 314 -19.08 2.67 23.09
C THR A 314 -18.34 4.01 23.03
N ARG A 315 -17.00 3.97 23.03
CA ARG A 315 -16.17 5.18 22.99
C ARG A 315 -15.56 5.46 21.62
N ASN A 316 -15.27 4.40 20.88
CA ASN A 316 -14.46 4.46 19.67
C ASN A 316 -14.83 3.37 18.66
N GLU A 317 -15.97 2.72 18.83
CA GLU A 317 -16.55 1.83 17.83
C GLU A 317 -17.40 2.65 16.86
N LEU A 318 -16.99 2.72 15.62
CA LEU A 318 -17.71 3.49 14.61
C LEU A 318 -18.91 2.68 14.08
N ALA A 319 -20.02 3.38 13.85
CA ALA A 319 -21.22 2.86 13.20
C ALA A 319 -21.64 3.82 12.07
N PRO A 320 -20.80 4.00 11.02
CA PRO A 320 -21.08 4.94 9.96
C PRO A 320 -22.33 4.53 9.21
N PRO A 321 -23.25 5.47 8.87
CA PRO A 321 -24.34 5.18 7.98
C PRO A 321 -23.83 4.89 6.56
N ILE A 322 -24.57 4.08 5.82
CA ILE A 322 -24.23 3.77 4.43
C ILE A 322 -24.49 5.01 3.57
N LEU A 323 -23.56 5.34 2.67
CA LEU A 323 -23.77 6.28 1.58
C LEU A 323 -24.35 5.51 0.39
N PRO A 324 -25.63 5.68 0.07
CA PRO A 324 -26.29 4.90 -0.97
C PRO A 324 -25.80 5.31 -2.37
N LEU A 325 -26.04 4.43 -3.34
CA LEU A 325 -25.85 4.71 -4.76
C LEU A 325 -27.15 5.25 -5.36
N SER A 326 -27.08 6.31 -6.17
CA SER A 326 -28.21 6.65 -7.04
C SER A 326 -28.53 5.52 -8.02
N SER A 327 -29.69 5.56 -8.65
CA SER A 327 -30.05 4.55 -9.70
C SER A 327 -29.03 4.51 -10.83
N GLU A 328 -28.55 5.68 -11.25
CA GLU A 328 -27.55 5.85 -12.28
C GLU A 328 -26.18 5.29 -11.85
N ALA A 329 -25.73 5.62 -10.61
CA ALA A 329 -24.49 5.12 -10.06
C ALA A 329 -24.49 3.59 -9.97
N ARG A 330 -25.63 3.00 -9.55
CA ARG A 330 -25.80 1.54 -9.48
C ARG A 330 -25.75 0.90 -10.86
N ALA A 331 -26.36 1.50 -11.88
CA ALA A 331 -26.32 1.03 -13.25
C ALA A 331 -24.88 1.03 -13.78
N VAL A 332 -24.15 2.16 -13.64
CA VAL A 332 -22.74 2.28 -14.03
C VAL A 332 -21.87 1.22 -13.34
N LEU A 333 -22.02 1.04 -12.03
CA LEU A 333 -21.23 0.05 -11.28
C LEU A 333 -21.56 -1.39 -11.70
N THR A 334 -22.84 -1.67 -12.01
CA THR A 334 -23.27 -3.01 -12.44
C THR A 334 -22.72 -3.35 -13.83
N ASP A 335 -22.77 -2.41 -14.76
CA ASP A 335 -22.23 -2.63 -16.11
C ASP A 335 -20.70 -2.75 -16.06
N PHE A 336 -20.03 -1.91 -15.28
CA PHE A 336 -18.61 -2.03 -15.04
C PHE A 336 -18.21 -3.41 -14.45
N ALA A 337 -18.96 -3.90 -13.47
CA ALA A 337 -18.70 -5.23 -12.90
C ALA A 337 -18.79 -6.35 -13.93
N ARG A 338 -19.76 -6.26 -14.88
CA ARG A 338 -19.91 -7.22 -15.98
C ARG A 338 -18.76 -7.16 -16.98
N GLU A 339 -18.31 -5.95 -17.31
CA GLU A 339 -17.15 -5.75 -18.19
C GLU A 339 -15.88 -6.35 -17.57
N VAL A 340 -15.62 -6.07 -16.30
CA VAL A 340 -14.48 -6.62 -15.57
C VAL A 340 -14.55 -8.12 -15.46
N GLU A 341 -15.74 -8.70 -15.19
CA GLU A 341 -15.92 -10.16 -15.16
C GLU A 341 -15.60 -10.81 -16.52
N THR A 342 -16.07 -10.21 -17.60
CA THR A 342 -15.76 -10.67 -18.96
C THR A 342 -14.26 -10.58 -19.25
N ALA A 343 -13.60 -9.53 -18.80
CA ALA A 343 -12.17 -9.31 -18.99
C ALA A 343 -11.26 -10.32 -18.25
N GLN A 344 -11.80 -11.07 -17.29
CA GLN A 344 -11.10 -12.15 -16.56
C GLN A 344 -11.11 -13.51 -17.28
N ALA A 345 -11.88 -13.64 -18.37
CA ALA A 345 -11.96 -14.88 -19.12
C ALA A 345 -10.61 -15.29 -19.72
N PRO A 346 -10.40 -16.58 -20.06
CA PRO A 346 -9.19 -17.02 -20.76
C PRO A 346 -8.92 -16.19 -22.01
N GLY A 347 -7.71 -15.65 -22.16
CA GLY A 347 -7.32 -14.72 -23.21
C GLY A 347 -7.76 -13.27 -22.99
N GLY A 348 -8.45 -12.96 -21.91
CA GLY A 348 -8.85 -11.60 -21.54
C GLY A 348 -7.72 -10.81 -20.89
N PRO A 349 -7.83 -9.45 -20.89
CA PRO A 349 -6.76 -8.56 -20.40
C PRO A 349 -6.45 -8.72 -18.90
N PHE A 350 -7.36 -9.28 -18.11
CA PHE A 350 -7.18 -9.49 -16.66
C PHE A 350 -7.02 -10.97 -16.27
N GLU A 351 -6.70 -11.85 -17.23
CA GLU A 351 -6.49 -13.27 -16.94
C GLU A 351 -5.44 -13.50 -15.85
N ASP A 352 -4.31 -12.80 -15.92
CA ASP A 352 -3.20 -12.91 -14.95
C ASP A 352 -3.40 -12.06 -13.69
N ALA A 353 -4.42 -11.18 -13.66
CA ALA A 353 -4.75 -10.31 -12.54
C ALA A 353 -6.13 -10.61 -11.93
N ARG A 354 -6.67 -11.81 -12.08
CA ARG A 354 -8.04 -12.20 -11.64
C ARG A 354 -8.33 -11.84 -10.18
N ALA A 355 -7.36 -12.05 -9.28
CA ALA A 355 -7.55 -11.75 -7.87
C ALA A 355 -7.87 -10.26 -7.63
N PHE A 356 -7.16 -9.36 -8.32
CA PHE A 356 -7.44 -7.92 -8.27
C PHE A 356 -8.72 -7.58 -9.03
N ALA A 357 -8.89 -8.12 -10.23
CA ALA A 357 -10.06 -7.85 -11.07
C ALA A 357 -11.38 -8.18 -10.35
N SER A 358 -11.43 -9.28 -9.59
CA SER A 358 -12.59 -9.65 -8.78
C SER A 358 -12.94 -8.63 -7.68
N LYS A 359 -12.01 -7.75 -7.31
CA LYS A 359 -12.22 -6.68 -6.33
C LYS A 359 -12.45 -5.31 -6.97
N THR A 360 -12.28 -5.18 -8.29
CA THR A 360 -12.24 -3.87 -8.96
C THR A 360 -13.56 -3.11 -8.85
N ALA A 361 -14.71 -3.77 -8.94
CA ALA A 361 -16.01 -3.13 -8.73
C ALA A 361 -16.19 -2.62 -7.28
N GLU A 362 -15.72 -3.36 -6.28
CA GLU A 362 -15.73 -2.90 -4.88
C GLU A 362 -14.77 -1.72 -4.69
N HIS A 363 -13.59 -1.74 -5.31
CA HIS A 363 -12.68 -0.59 -5.32
C HIS A 363 -13.32 0.65 -5.93
N ALA A 364 -14.02 0.52 -7.06
CA ALA A 364 -14.75 1.63 -7.68
C ALA A 364 -15.80 2.23 -6.73
N ALA A 365 -16.61 1.39 -6.07
CA ALA A 365 -17.61 1.86 -5.11
C ALA A 365 -16.96 2.59 -3.91
N ARG A 366 -15.87 2.08 -3.36
CA ARG A 366 -15.12 2.72 -2.27
C ARG A 366 -14.50 4.05 -2.70
N ILE A 367 -13.90 4.12 -3.89
CA ILE A 367 -13.36 5.35 -4.47
C ILE A 367 -14.49 6.37 -4.65
N ALA A 368 -15.62 5.97 -5.24
CA ALA A 368 -16.77 6.85 -5.43
C ALA A 368 -17.29 7.44 -4.10
N ALA A 369 -17.35 6.61 -3.05
CA ALA A 369 -17.74 7.08 -1.72
C ALA A 369 -16.72 8.11 -1.17
N VAL A 370 -15.41 7.86 -1.30
CA VAL A 370 -14.36 8.81 -0.87
C VAL A 370 -14.47 10.12 -1.63
N LEU A 371 -14.63 10.08 -2.96
CA LEU A 371 -14.77 11.28 -3.80
C LEU A 371 -16.02 12.09 -3.40
N THR A 372 -17.15 11.40 -3.18
CA THR A 372 -18.41 12.04 -2.77
C THR A 372 -18.27 12.69 -1.40
N ILE A 373 -17.79 11.97 -0.39
CA ILE A 373 -17.66 12.47 0.99
C ILE A 373 -16.67 13.63 1.06
N PHE A 374 -15.60 13.59 0.28
CA PHE A 374 -14.64 14.69 0.24
C PHE A 374 -15.23 15.94 -0.41
N ALA A 375 -15.99 15.80 -1.48
CA ALA A 375 -16.64 16.93 -2.17
C ALA A 375 -17.79 17.52 -1.35
N ASP A 376 -18.63 16.67 -0.75
CA ASP A 376 -19.72 17.03 0.13
C ASP A 376 -19.93 15.95 1.21
N PRO A 377 -19.50 16.19 2.46
CA PRO A 377 -19.68 15.23 3.55
C PRO A 377 -21.14 14.93 3.90
N ASP A 378 -22.06 15.79 3.50
CA ASP A 378 -23.49 15.68 3.77
C ASP A 378 -24.29 15.18 2.54
N ALA A 379 -23.60 14.77 1.47
CA ALA A 379 -24.21 14.21 0.27
C ALA A 379 -25.19 13.08 0.60
N ALA A 380 -26.36 13.09 -0.07
CA ALA A 380 -27.39 12.09 0.16
C ALA A 380 -27.04 10.73 -0.48
N GLU A 381 -26.35 10.74 -1.61
CA GLU A 381 -26.01 9.56 -2.42
C GLU A 381 -24.80 9.80 -3.32
N VAL A 382 -24.22 8.71 -3.83
CA VAL A 382 -23.21 8.76 -4.90
C VAL A 382 -23.91 8.95 -6.23
N THR A 383 -23.48 9.95 -7.02
CA THR A 383 -24.04 10.23 -8.35
C THR A 383 -23.47 9.30 -9.43
N GLY A 384 -24.20 9.18 -10.57
CA GLY A 384 -23.71 8.44 -11.73
C GLY A 384 -22.38 8.99 -12.28
N GLU A 385 -22.21 10.32 -12.29
CA GLU A 385 -20.97 10.98 -12.73
C GLU A 385 -19.79 10.60 -11.82
N THR A 386 -19.95 10.69 -10.51
CA THR A 386 -18.89 10.32 -9.56
C THR A 386 -18.53 8.82 -9.69
N MET A 387 -19.54 7.97 -9.89
CA MET A 387 -19.30 6.53 -10.09
C MET A 387 -18.54 6.28 -11.40
N ALA A 388 -18.90 6.96 -12.49
CA ALA A 388 -18.18 6.85 -13.77
C ALA A 388 -16.69 7.22 -13.60
N GLY A 389 -16.39 8.34 -12.98
CA GLY A 389 -15.00 8.70 -12.67
C GLY A 389 -14.31 7.66 -11.78
N ALA A 390 -14.99 7.12 -10.77
CA ALA A 390 -14.42 6.08 -9.92
C ALA A 390 -14.12 4.78 -10.67
N THR A 391 -14.94 4.40 -11.67
CA THR A 391 -14.67 3.23 -12.54
C THR A 391 -13.47 3.46 -13.44
N GLU A 392 -13.23 4.67 -13.93
CA GLU A 392 -12.01 5.02 -14.69
C GLU A 392 -10.75 4.88 -13.83
N ILE A 393 -10.79 5.39 -12.59
CA ILE A 393 -9.68 5.25 -11.64
C ILE A 393 -9.45 3.76 -11.31
N ALA A 394 -10.51 3.00 -11.03
CA ALA A 394 -10.40 1.58 -10.75
C ALA A 394 -9.85 0.79 -11.94
N THR A 395 -10.22 1.16 -13.17
CA THR A 395 -9.67 0.58 -14.41
C THR A 395 -8.19 0.86 -14.56
N PHE A 396 -7.73 2.08 -14.25
CA PHE A 396 -6.30 2.37 -14.22
C PHE A 396 -5.54 1.41 -13.29
N TYR A 397 -6.02 1.21 -12.06
CA TYR A 397 -5.37 0.30 -11.13
C TYR A 397 -5.49 -1.18 -11.54
N ALA A 398 -6.56 -1.59 -12.23
CA ALA A 398 -6.67 -2.93 -12.79
C ALA A 398 -5.65 -3.18 -13.91
N ASN A 399 -5.45 -2.20 -14.79
CA ASN A 399 -4.43 -2.24 -15.82
C ASN A 399 -3.02 -2.26 -15.22
N GLU A 400 -2.76 -1.49 -14.17
CA GLU A 400 -1.50 -1.51 -13.44
C GLU A 400 -1.27 -2.88 -12.77
N ALA A 401 -2.30 -3.47 -12.16
CA ALA A 401 -2.20 -4.81 -11.57
C ALA A 401 -1.86 -5.87 -12.63
N ALA A 402 -2.50 -5.83 -13.79
CA ALA A 402 -2.20 -6.73 -14.91
C ALA A 402 -0.77 -6.52 -15.44
N ARG A 403 -0.35 -5.26 -15.65
CA ARG A 403 0.99 -4.90 -16.11
C ARG A 403 2.08 -5.37 -15.13
N LEU A 404 1.85 -5.21 -13.83
CA LEU A 404 2.78 -5.61 -12.78
C LEU A 404 2.80 -7.12 -12.58
N ALA A 405 1.67 -7.81 -12.74
CA ALA A 405 1.59 -9.27 -12.69
C ALA A 405 2.38 -9.91 -13.83
N ASP A 406 2.21 -9.41 -15.07
CA ASP A 406 2.98 -9.89 -16.24
C ASP A 406 4.50 -9.69 -16.03
N ALA A 407 4.91 -8.55 -15.47
CA ALA A 407 6.31 -8.27 -15.18
C ALA A 407 6.89 -9.09 -14.01
N ALA A 408 6.07 -9.53 -13.07
CA ALA A 408 6.49 -10.31 -11.89
C ALA A 408 6.76 -11.79 -12.22
N VAL A 409 6.22 -12.31 -13.32
CA VAL A 409 6.42 -13.69 -13.76
C VAL A 409 7.75 -13.82 -14.51
N ILE A 410 8.87 -13.70 -13.78
CA ILE A 410 10.19 -14.01 -14.31
C ILE A 410 10.49 -15.47 -13.98
N PRO A 411 10.58 -16.36 -14.99
CA PRO A 411 10.96 -17.75 -14.74
C PRO A 411 12.29 -17.81 -13.99
N PRO A 412 12.44 -18.70 -12.99
CA PRO A 412 13.67 -18.81 -12.20
C PRO A 412 14.94 -18.96 -13.05
N GLU A 413 14.83 -19.59 -14.20
CA GLU A 413 15.92 -19.80 -15.16
C GLU A 413 16.37 -18.48 -15.82
N VAL A 414 15.42 -17.57 -16.10
CA VAL A 414 15.69 -16.24 -16.64
C VAL A 414 16.32 -15.34 -15.57
N ALA A 415 15.81 -15.39 -14.35
CA ALA A 415 16.37 -14.68 -13.21
C ALA A 415 17.82 -15.13 -12.91
N ASP A 416 18.08 -16.43 -12.97
CA ASP A 416 19.43 -16.97 -12.82
C ASP A 416 20.35 -16.52 -13.96
N ALA A 417 19.89 -16.54 -15.21
CA ALA A 417 20.64 -16.05 -16.35
C ALA A 417 20.95 -14.55 -16.25
N GLU A 418 19.99 -13.72 -15.82
CA GLU A 418 20.22 -12.29 -15.62
C GLU A 418 21.21 -12.01 -14.49
N ARG A 419 21.18 -12.78 -13.40
CA ARG A 419 22.18 -12.69 -12.32
C ARG A 419 23.59 -13.05 -12.84
N MET A 420 23.68 -14.06 -13.69
CA MET A 420 24.95 -14.44 -14.35
C MET A 420 25.41 -13.33 -15.29
N ARG A 421 24.51 -12.74 -16.11
CA ARG A 421 24.84 -11.63 -17.01
C ARG A 421 25.41 -10.43 -16.25
N LYS A 422 24.73 -9.99 -15.21
CA LYS A 422 25.19 -8.87 -14.36
C LYS A 422 26.60 -9.15 -13.82
N TRP A 423 26.83 -10.32 -13.28
CA TRP A 423 28.15 -10.70 -12.77
C TRP A 423 29.23 -10.71 -13.85
N LEU A 424 28.94 -11.26 -15.05
CA LEU A 424 29.87 -11.28 -16.18
C LEU A 424 30.24 -9.88 -16.68
N LEU A 425 29.31 -8.95 -16.66
CA LEU A 425 29.55 -7.59 -17.13
C LEU A 425 30.20 -6.68 -16.09
N THR A 426 29.96 -6.90 -14.79
CA THR A 426 30.46 -6.02 -13.71
C THR A 426 31.67 -6.55 -12.98
N SER A 427 31.82 -7.87 -12.83
CA SER A 427 32.81 -8.48 -11.94
C SER A 427 33.80 -9.41 -12.64
N TRP A 428 33.57 -9.75 -13.92
CA TRP A 428 34.43 -10.61 -14.70
C TRP A 428 35.07 -9.82 -15.84
N SER A 429 36.41 -9.71 -15.82
CA SER A 429 37.17 -8.87 -16.78
C SER A 429 37.61 -9.59 -18.03
N GLU A 430 37.68 -10.96 -18.02
CA GLU A 430 38.21 -11.71 -19.15
C GLU A 430 37.21 -11.88 -20.29
N PRO A 431 37.66 -12.04 -21.54
CA PRO A 431 36.76 -12.14 -22.70
C PRO A 431 36.02 -13.48 -22.78
N PHE A 432 36.52 -14.51 -22.12
CA PHE A 432 35.98 -15.87 -22.19
C PHE A 432 35.58 -16.38 -20.80
N ILE A 433 34.59 -17.26 -20.76
CA ILE A 433 34.11 -17.92 -19.55
C ILE A 433 33.82 -19.41 -19.83
N SER A 434 33.94 -20.27 -18.81
CA SER A 434 33.47 -21.65 -18.85
C SER A 434 32.58 -21.94 -17.67
N ALA A 435 31.70 -22.95 -17.78
CA ALA A 435 30.73 -23.29 -16.73
C ALA A 435 31.39 -23.60 -15.38
N GLY A 436 32.55 -24.29 -15.40
CA GLY A 436 33.31 -24.60 -14.18
C GLY A 436 33.88 -23.36 -13.49
N ILE A 437 34.42 -22.41 -14.26
CA ILE A 437 34.91 -21.12 -13.70
C ILE A 437 33.75 -20.25 -13.22
N ALA A 438 32.65 -20.20 -13.96
CA ALA A 438 31.45 -19.49 -13.55
C ALA A 438 30.87 -20.06 -12.24
N ALA A 439 30.92 -21.39 -12.04
CA ALA A 439 30.51 -22.00 -10.78
C ALA A 439 31.49 -21.70 -9.62
N GLN A 440 32.76 -21.62 -9.90
CA GLN A 440 33.79 -21.37 -8.89
C GLN A 440 33.76 -19.90 -8.40
N ARG A 441 33.62 -18.95 -9.31
CA ARG A 441 33.78 -17.51 -9.06
C ARG A 441 32.50 -16.67 -9.17
N GLY A 442 31.50 -17.19 -9.84
CA GLY A 442 30.25 -16.50 -10.11
C GLY A 442 29.18 -16.71 -9.04
N PRO A 443 27.96 -16.31 -9.35
CA PRO A 443 26.85 -16.31 -8.41
C PRO A 443 26.32 -17.70 -8.04
N PHE A 444 26.69 -18.75 -8.81
CA PHE A 444 26.23 -20.13 -8.56
C PHE A 444 27.39 -21.04 -8.23
N LYS A 445 27.22 -21.88 -7.20
CA LYS A 445 28.26 -22.83 -6.77
C LYS A 445 28.14 -24.21 -7.43
N VAL A 446 27.08 -24.43 -8.22
CA VAL A 446 26.80 -25.68 -8.93
C VAL A 446 27.06 -25.49 -10.42
N THR A 447 27.96 -26.33 -11.01
CA THR A 447 28.36 -26.20 -12.41
C THR A 447 27.22 -26.34 -13.39
N ASP A 448 26.24 -27.23 -13.14
CA ASP A 448 25.09 -27.42 -14.01
C ASP A 448 24.17 -26.21 -14.01
N LYS A 449 23.99 -25.57 -12.85
CA LYS A 449 23.21 -24.35 -12.75
C LYS A 449 23.89 -23.20 -13.49
N ALA A 450 25.20 -23.06 -13.32
CA ALA A 450 26.00 -22.08 -14.06
C ALA A 450 25.93 -22.33 -15.58
N ARG A 451 26.02 -23.59 -16.01
CA ARG A 451 25.92 -23.96 -17.43
C ARG A 451 24.59 -23.61 -18.04
N LYS A 452 23.46 -23.92 -17.36
CA LYS A 452 22.11 -23.54 -17.82
C LYS A 452 21.99 -22.05 -17.99
N ALA A 453 22.48 -21.26 -17.03
CA ALA A 453 22.46 -19.80 -17.11
C ALA A 453 23.30 -19.27 -18.30
N LEU A 454 24.51 -19.84 -18.53
CA LEU A 454 25.35 -19.45 -19.67
C LEU A 454 24.72 -19.81 -21.02
N ARG A 455 24.08 -20.97 -21.14
CA ARG A 455 23.37 -21.35 -22.38
C ARG A 455 22.19 -20.41 -22.65
N ARG A 456 21.42 -20.06 -21.61
CA ARG A 456 20.35 -19.08 -21.77
C ARG A 456 20.85 -17.71 -22.23
N LEU A 457 22.03 -17.29 -21.73
CA LEU A 457 22.71 -16.08 -22.20
C LEU A 457 23.16 -16.19 -23.66
N GLN A 458 23.58 -17.37 -24.09
CA GLN A 458 23.92 -17.66 -25.49
C GLN A 458 22.69 -17.56 -26.39
N ASP A 459 21.55 -18.13 -25.97
CA ASP A 459 20.28 -18.07 -26.73
C ASP A 459 19.82 -16.61 -26.97
N HIS A 460 20.18 -15.72 -26.06
CA HIS A 460 19.88 -14.28 -26.13
C HIS A 460 21.02 -13.43 -26.72
N GLY A 461 22.08 -14.05 -27.26
CA GLY A 461 23.17 -13.34 -27.92
C GLY A 461 24.19 -12.67 -26.99
N TRP A 462 24.05 -12.77 -25.67
CA TRP A 462 25.02 -12.21 -24.70
C TRP A 462 26.31 -13.01 -24.64
N LEU A 463 26.29 -14.25 -25.10
CA LEU A 463 27.43 -15.14 -25.19
C LEU A 463 27.47 -15.78 -26.56
N ILE A 464 28.68 -15.99 -27.06
CA ILE A 464 28.95 -16.69 -28.33
C ILE A 464 29.80 -17.92 -27.98
N GLU A 465 29.43 -19.08 -28.52
CA GLU A 465 30.18 -20.32 -28.29
C GLU A 465 31.63 -20.19 -28.80
N ALA A 466 32.56 -20.58 -27.98
CA ALA A 466 34.00 -20.48 -28.24
C ALA A 466 34.74 -21.71 -27.66
N ASN A 467 34.30 -22.88 -28.09
CA ASN A 467 34.87 -24.15 -27.65
C ASN A 467 36.39 -24.23 -27.95
N GLY A 468 37.18 -24.70 -27.00
CA GLY A 468 38.64 -24.72 -27.09
C GLY A 468 39.31 -23.42 -26.65
N ALA A 469 38.55 -22.33 -26.39
CA ALA A 469 39.16 -21.07 -25.95
C ALA A 469 39.84 -21.23 -24.60
N GLU A 470 40.90 -20.44 -24.41
CA GLU A 470 41.68 -20.42 -23.18
C GLU A 470 40.97 -19.57 -22.12
N VAL A 471 40.64 -20.16 -20.97
CA VAL A 471 40.07 -19.48 -19.81
C VAL A 471 40.96 -19.67 -18.61
N LYS A 472 41.54 -18.60 -18.09
CA LYS A 472 42.53 -18.61 -17.01
C LYS A 472 43.73 -19.51 -17.31
N GLY A 473 44.32 -19.36 -18.49
CA GLY A 473 45.55 -20.09 -18.89
C GLY A 473 45.33 -21.58 -19.20
N LYS A 474 44.08 -22.02 -19.39
CA LYS A 474 43.78 -23.41 -19.74
C LYS A 474 42.72 -23.52 -20.83
N PRO A 475 42.93 -24.30 -21.90
CA PRO A 475 41.92 -24.52 -22.92
C PRO A 475 40.72 -25.27 -22.32
N ARG A 476 39.53 -24.88 -22.71
CA ARG A 476 38.27 -25.46 -22.20
C ARG A 476 37.46 -26.09 -23.33
N LYS A 477 36.99 -27.31 -23.11
CA LYS A 477 36.12 -28.01 -24.09
C LYS A 477 34.81 -27.25 -24.35
N GLU A 478 34.26 -26.61 -23.30
CA GLU A 478 33.05 -25.79 -23.37
C GLU A 478 33.41 -24.42 -22.81
N ALA A 479 33.36 -23.40 -23.65
CA ALA A 479 33.62 -22.01 -23.32
C ALA A 479 32.80 -21.08 -24.17
N TRP A 480 32.58 -19.85 -23.65
CA TRP A 480 31.86 -18.81 -24.32
C TRP A 480 32.62 -17.50 -24.32
N ARG A 481 32.56 -16.77 -25.43
CA ARG A 481 33.00 -15.38 -25.55
C ARG A 481 31.91 -14.45 -25.07
N ILE A 482 32.23 -13.47 -24.24
CA ILE A 482 31.29 -12.51 -23.67
C ILE A 482 31.13 -11.34 -24.64
N VAL A 483 29.91 -10.99 -24.96
CA VAL A 483 29.55 -9.80 -25.74
C VAL A 483 29.39 -8.64 -24.75
N ARG A 484 30.31 -7.67 -24.77
CA ARG A 484 30.34 -6.54 -23.83
C ARG A 484 29.81 -5.24 -24.45
N GLU A 485 29.77 -5.14 -25.76
CA GLU A 485 29.20 -4.02 -26.50
C GLU A 485 27.79 -4.37 -26.96
N ALA A 486 26.78 -4.00 -26.18
CA ALA A 486 25.48 -3.71 -26.75
C ALA A 486 25.59 -2.27 -27.25
N ALA A 487 25.54 -2.06 -28.56
CA ALA A 487 25.29 -0.72 -29.09
C ALA A 487 23.97 -0.24 -28.49
N LEU A 488 24.01 0.88 -27.73
CA LEU A 488 22.87 1.65 -27.30
C LEU A 488 22.09 2.17 -28.49
#